data_10cb46f71f7615cd4ad7c84a3fb29fb9
#
_entry.id   10cb46f71f7615cd4ad7c84a3fb29fb9
#
_cell.length_a   1.000
_cell.length_b   1.000
_cell.length_c   1.000
_cell.angle_alpha   90.00
_cell.angle_beta   90.00
_cell.angle_gamma   90.00
#
_symmetry.space_group_name_H-M   'P 1'
#
loop_
_entity.id
_entity.type
_entity.pdbx_description
1 polymer ?
#
loop_
_entity_poly.entity_id
_entity_poly.type
_entity_poly.pdbx_seq_one_letter_code
_entity_poly.pdbx_strand_id
1 'polypeptide(L)'
;MRETLLEFFKKTGKPHRLEEILRRFGLEKREAKAYLKALVREGLLEKKGSQYFLPVRVEGPISLHRDGYGFVRLPEKDLFIPPGYTQDAWPGDLVEARVMPPGRDGKPWGVVERVLKRARERVVGTLDFRKGYAVLLPDEPGLPELRLLPEGLNGLKRGSRIVAKVHYGRRPYGEFLEYLGEGDAPETETEAVIAKYGLRAEFPQEVLREAEAIPLEIPETELRRRQDFRGLRVFTIDGVDAKDFDDAIHVERLSKGYRVGVHIADVSHYVKEGSALDQEAFLRGTSVYLPGRVLPMLPERLSIGVCSLRPHEDRLVLSVLVELDEDLRVRRVRFAEGVI
;
A
#
# COMPACT_ATOMS: atom_id res chain seq x y z
N MET A 1 -4.18 -14.91 -46.58
CA MET A 1 -5.38 -14.10 -46.26
C MET A 1 -5.70 -14.04 -44.76
N ARG A 2 -5.73 -15.14 -44.01
CA ARG A 2 -5.98 -15.10 -42.53
C ARG A 2 -4.92 -14.26 -41.78
N GLU A 3 -3.66 -14.45 -42.09
CA GLU A 3 -2.56 -13.66 -41.50
C GLU A 3 -2.68 -12.18 -41.86
N THR A 4 -2.99 -11.88 -43.14
CA THR A 4 -3.19 -10.51 -43.63
C THR A 4 -4.35 -9.80 -42.89
N LEU A 5 -5.44 -10.53 -42.65
CA LEU A 5 -6.56 -10.00 -41.85
C LEU A 5 -6.12 -9.74 -40.39
N LEU A 6 -5.41 -10.66 -39.78
CA LEU A 6 -4.92 -10.48 -38.41
C LEU A 6 -3.95 -9.30 -38.29
N GLU A 7 -3.03 -9.15 -39.22
CA GLU A 7 -2.11 -8.00 -39.29
C GLU A 7 -2.86 -6.68 -39.46
N PHE A 8 -3.91 -6.66 -40.28
CA PHE A 8 -4.76 -5.48 -40.42
C PHE A 8 -5.39 -5.07 -39.08
N PHE A 9 -5.93 -6.02 -38.32
CA PHE A 9 -6.48 -5.75 -37.00
C PHE A 9 -5.38 -5.27 -36.02
N LYS A 10 -4.19 -5.88 -36.04
CA LYS A 10 -3.05 -5.45 -35.23
C LYS A 10 -2.61 -4.02 -35.57
N LYS A 11 -2.51 -3.69 -36.86
CA LYS A 11 -2.09 -2.38 -37.35
C LYS A 11 -3.10 -1.27 -37.02
N THR A 12 -4.39 -1.57 -37.12
CA THR A 12 -5.45 -0.58 -36.87
C THR A 12 -5.78 -0.40 -35.39
N GLY A 13 -5.64 -1.47 -34.59
CA GLY A 13 -6.00 -1.49 -33.18
C GLY A 13 -7.49 -1.22 -32.90
N LYS A 14 -8.35 -1.24 -33.94
CA LYS A 14 -9.76 -0.84 -33.85
C LYS A 14 -10.71 -1.99 -34.23
N PRO A 15 -11.94 -1.97 -33.73
CA PRO A 15 -12.99 -2.85 -34.20
C PRO A 15 -13.39 -2.55 -35.67
N HIS A 16 -13.60 -3.58 -36.45
CA HIS A 16 -14.03 -3.45 -37.83
C HIS A 16 -15.31 -4.27 -38.09
N ARG A 17 -16.19 -3.73 -38.92
CA ARG A 17 -17.40 -4.43 -39.40
C ARG A 17 -17.08 -5.30 -40.59
N LEU A 18 -17.90 -6.33 -40.81
CA LEU A 18 -17.73 -7.22 -41.96
C LEU A 18 -17.71 -6.44 -43.27
N GLU A 19 -18.58 -5.43 -43.44
CA GLU A 19 -18.68 -4.62 -44.67
C GLU A 19 -17.38 -3.85 -44.95
N GLU A 20 -16.72 -3.35 -43.93
CA GLU A 20 -15.41 -2.66 -44.05
C GLU A 20 -14.32 -3.62 -44.52
N ILE A 21 -14.32 -4.83 -43.96
CA ILE A 21 -13.35 -5.88 -44.32
C ILE A 21 -13.56 -6.34 -45.77
N LEU A 22 -14.83 -6.57 -46.20
CA LEU A 22 -15.15 -6.91 -47.56
C LEU A 22 -14.65 -5.86 -48.53
N ARG A 23 -14.93 -4.57 -48.26
CA ARG A 23 -14.51 -3.45 -49.12
C ARG A 23 -13.00 -3.30 -49.19
N ARG A 24 -12.33 -3.49 -48.04
CA ARG A 24 -10.87 -3.30 -47.96
C ARG A 24 -10.09 -4.38 -48.69
N PHE A 25 -10.53 -5.61 -48.60
CA PHE A 25 -9.81 -6.78 -49.11
C PHE A 25 -10.38 -7.38 -50.39
N GLY A 26 -11.51 -6.84 -50.89
CA GLY A 26 -12.16 -7.35 -52.12
C GLY A 26 -12.63 -8.80 -51.96
N LEU A 27 -13.00 -9.22 -50.73
CA LEU A 27 -13.41 -10.61 -50.47
C LEU A 27 -14.86 -10.85 -50.67
N GLU A 28 -15.21 -12.05 -51.14
CA GLU A 28 -16.57 -12.56 -51.12
C GLU A 28 -17.07 -12.73 -49.67
N LYS A 29 -18.34 -12.38 -49.42
CA LYS A 29 -18.95 -12.43 -48.07
C LYS A 29 -18.83 -13.78 -47.37
N ARG A 30 -18.94 -14.88 -48.13
CA ARG A 30 -18.88 -16.26 -47.64
C ARG A 30 -17.43 -16.58 -47.20
N GLU A 31 -16.46 -16.18 -48.00
CA GLU A 31 -15.04 -16.39 -47.74
C GLU A 31 -14.56 -15.58 -46.53
N ALA A 32 -14.85 -14.27 -46.50
CA ALA A 32 -14.47 -13.42 -45.37
C ALA A 32 -15.04 -13.92 -44.01
N LYS A 33 -16.34 -14.35 -44.05
CA LYS A 33 -16.96 -14.96 -42.86
C LYS A 33 -16.25 -16.23 -42.40
N ALA A 34 -15.78 -17.06 -43.33
CA ALA A 34 -15.07 -18.29 -43.01
C ALA A 34 -13.71 -17.98 -42.33
N TYR A 35 -12.94 -17.04 -42.88
CA TYR A 35 -11.67 -16.60 -42.25
C TYR A 35 -11.90 -15.97 -40.90
N LEU A 36 -12.81 -15.04 -40.74
CA LEU A 36 -13.13 -14.38 -39.49
C LEU A 36 -13.64 -15.37 -38.44
N LYS A 37 -14.48 -16.32 -38.81
CA LYS A 37 -14.95 -17.38 -37.92
C LYS A 37 -13.83 -18.28 -37.45
N ALA A 38 -12.84 -18.58 -38.31
CA ALA A 38 -11.70 -19.36 -37.96
C ALA A 38 -10.82 -18.59 -36.94
N LEU A 39 -10.54 -17.31 -37.20
CA LEU A 39 -9.76 -16.46 -36.27
C LEU A 39 -10.44 -16.28 -34.88
N VAL A 40 -11.79 -16.19 -34.89
CA VAL A 40 -12.56 -16.15 -33.64
C VAL A 40 -12.49 -17.48 -32.88
N ARG A 41 -12.59 -18.61 -33.59
CA ARG A 41 -12.49 -19.95 -32.98
C ARG A 41 -11.11 -20.20 -32.37
N GLU A 42 -10.08 -19.62 -32.96
CA GLU A 42 -8.69 -19.69 -32.49
C GLU A 42 -8.38 -18.66 -31.39
N GLY A 43 -9.35 -17.82 -31.01
CA GLY A 43 -9.15 -16.78 -29.99
C GLY A 43 -8.28 -15.61 -30.42
N LEU A 44 -7.94 -15.51 -31.71
CA LEU A 44 -7.13 -14.44 -32.29
C LEU A 44 -7.95 -13.18 -32.59
N LEU A 45 -9.25 -13.32 -32.78
CA LEU A 45 -10.20 -12.23 -32.86
C LEU A 45 -11.41 -12.53 -31.99
N GLU A 46 -12.14 -11.49 -31.66
CA GLU A 46 -13.45 -11.57 -31.02
C GLU A 46 -14.51 -10.94 -31.87
N LYS A 47 -15.77 -11.37 -31.64
CA LYS A 47 -16.93 -10.84 -32.35
C LYS A 47 -17.97 -10.36 -31.34
N LYS A 48 -18.43 -9.10 -31.48
CA LYS A 48 -19.59 -8.56 -30.78
C LYS A 48 -20.56 -7.91 -31.79
N GLY A 49 -21.76 -8.48 -31.92
CA GLY A 49 -22.70 -8.03 -32.95
C GLY A 49 -22.13 -8.18 -34.36
N SER A 50 -22.01 -7.07 -35.08
CA SER A 50 -21.42 -7.01 -36.43
C SER A 50 -19.92 -6.68 -36.46
N GLN A 51 -19.30 -6.45 -35.31
CA GLN A 51 -17.90 -6.02 -35.19
C GLN A 51 -16.96 -7.18 -34.80
N TYR A 52 -15.77 -7.16 -35.39
CA TYR A 52 -14.64 -8.03 -35.07
C TYR A 52 -13.50 -7.16 -34.52
N PHE A 53 -12.75 -7.63 -33.52
CA PHE A 53 -11.69 -6.88 -32.87
C PHE A 53 -10.66 -7.83 -32.25
N LEU A 54 -9.48 -7.29 -31.96
CA LEU A 54 -8.46 -8.02 -31.20
C LEU A 54 -8.87 -8.11 -29.73
N PRO A 55 -8.71 -9.26 -29.09
CA PRO A 55 -8.86 -9.37 -27.66
C PRO A 55 -7.73 -8.58 -26.97
N VAL A 56 -8.07 -7.46 -26.38
CA VAL A 56 -7.18 -6.67 -25.54
C VAL A 56 -7.50 -6.99 -24.11
N ARG A 57 -6.50 -7.43 -23.35
CA ARG A 57 -6.58 -7.66 -21.91
C ARG A 57 -5.71 -6.66 -21.19
N VAL A 58 -6.18 -6.23 -20.06
CA VAL A 58 -5.47 -5.30 -19.15
C VAL A 58 -5.54 -5.83 -17.73
N GLU A 59 -4.52 -5.51 -16.97
CA GLU A 59 -4.42 -5.89 -15.56
C GLU A 59 -4.35 -4.65 -14.70
N GLY A 60 -5.06 -4.67 -13.57
CA GLY A 60 -5.04 -3.57 -12.63
C GLY A 60 -5.94 -3.84 -11.41
N PRO A 61 -5.77 -3.07 -10.34
CA PRO A 61 -6.64 -3.16 -9.18
C PRO A 61 -8.04 -2.63 -9.53
N ILE A 62 -9.08 -3.34 -9.07
CA ILE A 62 -10.46 -2.95 -9.30
C ILE A 62 -11.01 -2.15 -8.11
N SER A 63 -11.68 -1.04 -8.39
CA SER A 63 -12.59 -0.39 -7.44
C SER A 63 -14.02 -0.76 -7.76
N LEU A 64 -14.84 -0.99 -6.74
CA LEU A 64 -16.26 -1.34 -6.90
C LEU A 64 -17.15 -0.28 -6.26
N HIS A 65 -18.25 0.03 -6.95
CA HIS A 65 -19.30 0.89 -6.43
C HIS A 65 -20.44 0.05 -5.87
N ARG A 66 -21.20 0.59 -4.90
CA ARG A 66 -22.37 -0.07 -4.30
C ARG A 66 -23.44 -0.51 -5.31
N ASP A 67 -23.51 0.15 -6.47
CA ASP A 67 -24.46 -0.17 -7.54
C ASP A 67 -23.94 -1.31 -8.44
N GLY A 68 -22.84 -1.98 -8.07
CA GLY A 68 -22.31 -3.17 -8.72
C GLY A 68 -21.45 -2.94 -9.94
N TYR A 69 -21.18 -1.69 -10.35
CA TYR A 69 -20.16 -1.37 -11.36
C TYR A 69 -18.80 -1.13 -10.72
N GLY A 70 -17.75 -1.13 -11.53
CA GLY A 70 -16.40 -0.86 -11.05
C GLY A 70 -15.51 -0.20 -12.09
N PHE A 71 -14.28 0.06 -11.67
CA PHE A 71 -13.21 0.56 -12.53
C PHE A 71 -11.93 -0.21 -12.28
N VAL A 72 -11.32 -0.73 -13.33
CA VAL A 72 -9.95 -1.24 -13.28
C VAL A 72 -9.02 -0.06 -13.50
N ARG A 73 -8.16 0.22 -12.51
CA ARG A 73 -7.22 1.33 -12.55
C ARG A 73 -6.06 1.00 -13.48
N LEU A 74 -5.81 1.88 -14.44
CA LEU A 74 -4.74 1.78 -15.41
C LEU A 74 -3.94 3.08 -15.45
N PRO A 75 -2.66 3.07 -15.87
CA PRO A 75 -1.80 4.25 -15.84
C PRO A 75 -2.34 5.47 -16.59
N GLU A 76 -2.99 5.26 -17.74
CA GLU A 76 -3.49 6.37 -18.55
C GLU A 76 -4.96 6.71 -18.29
N LYS A 77 -5.82 5.70 -18.18
CA LYS A 77 -7.25 5.90 -18.00
C LYS A 77 -7.92 4.65 -17.48
N ASP A 78 -8.71 4.77 -16.44
CA ASP A 78 -9.48 3.69 -15.84
C ASP A 78 -10.44 3.05 -16.82
N LEU A 79 -10.54 1.70 -16.78
CA LEU A 79 -11.46 0.92 -17.57
C LEU A 79 -12.75 0.69 -16.78
N PHE A 80 -13.87 1.19 -17.30
CA PHE A 80 -15.19 0.98 -16.72
C PHE A 80 -15.67 -0.46 -16.86
N ILE A 81 -16.12 -1.06 -15.76
CA ILE A 81 -16.71 -2.41 -15.70
C ILE A 81 -18.18 -2.26 -15.31
N PRO A 82 -19.14 -2.57 -16.21
CA PRO A 82 -20.57 -2.48 -15.90
C PRO A 82 -21.01 -3.47 -14.81
N PRO A 83 -22.18 -3.23 -14.18
CA PRO A 83 -22.79 -4.19 -13.26
C PRO A 83 -22.97 -5.57 -13.90
N GLY A 84 -22.68 -6.61 -13.13
CA GLY A 84 -22.75 -8.02 -13.60
C GLY A 84 -21.53 -8.50 -14.39
N TYR A 85 -20.53 -7.63 -14.66
CA TYR A 85 -19.29 -7.99 -15.35
C TYR A 85 -18.06 -7.92 -14.44
N THR A 86 -18.26 -7.74 -13.15
CA THR A 86 -17.20 -7.69 -12.13
C THR A 86 -16.79 -9.07 -11.61
N GLN A 87 -17.50 -10.13 -12.01
CA GLN A 87 -17.33 -11.50 -11.51
C GLN A 87 -17.44 -11.54 -9.97
N ASP A 88 -16.55 -12.30 -9.34
CA ASP A 88 -16.41 -12.41 -7.88
C ASP A 88 -15.30 -11.50 -7.32
N ALA A 89 -14.89 -10.49 -8.08
CA ALA A 89 -13.89 -9.53 -7.62
C ALA A 89 -14.41 -8.67 -6.47
N TRP A 90 -13.52 -8.40 -5.53
CA TRP A 90 -13.75 -7.50 -4.41
C TRP A 90 -12.94 -6.20 -4.59
N PRO A 91 -13.29 -5.11 -3.88
CA PRO A 91 -12.54 -3.85 -3.96
C PRO A 91 -11.06 -4.06 -3.68
N GLY A 92 -10.19 -3.56 -4.57
CA GLY A 92 -8.74 -3.68 -4.46
C GLY A 92 -8.12 -4.94 -5.06
N ASP A 93 -8.91 -5.96 -5.43
CA ASP A 93 -8.38 -7.16 -6.09
C ASP A 93 -7.67 -6.80 -7.40
N LEU A 94 -6.52 -7.42 -7.65
CA LEU A 94 -5.86 -7.35 -8.94
C LEU A 94 -6.60 -8.27 -9.91
N VAL A 95 -7.15 -7.70 -10.97
CA VAL A 95 -7.95 -8.44 -11.95
C VAL A 95 -7.35 -8.35 -13.35
N GLU A 96 -7.60 -9.38 -14.15
CA GLU A 96 -7.46 -9.33 -15.59
C GLU A 96 -8.83 -9.04 -16.19
N ALA A 97 -8.92 -7.97 -16.96
CA ALA A 97 -10.14 -7.55 -17.62
C ALA A 97 -9.93 -7.47 -19.13
N ARG A 98 -10.94 -7.95 -19.85
CA ARG A 98 -10.99 -7.86 -21.31
C ARG A 98 -11.64 -6.53 -21.69
N VAL A 99 -10.96 -5.77 -22.55
CA VAL A 99 -11.47 -4.51 -23.10
C VAL A 99 -12.47 -4.81 -24.20
N MET A 100 -13.64 -4.23 -24.10
CA MET A 100 -14.73 -4.38 -25.06
C MET A 100 -14.81 -3.15 -25.98
N PRO A 101 -15.28 -3.33 -27.23
CA PRO A 101 -15.52 -2.22 -28.14
C PRO A 101 -16.40 -1.15 -27.50
N PRO A 102 -16.13 0.15 -27.79
CA PRO A 102 -16.92 1.26 -27.26
C PRO A 102 -18.42 1.06 -27.38
N GLY A 103 -19.15 1.44 -26.35
CA GLY A 103 -20.60 1.47 -26.37
C GLY A 103 -21.16 2.59 -27.24
N ARG A 104 -22.44 2.87 -27.12
CA ARG A 104 -23.11 3.96 -27.89
C ARG A 104 -22.56 5.35 -27.48
N ASP A 105 -22.05 5.48 -26.28
CA ASP A 105 -21.42 6.68 -25.70
C ASP A 105 -19.97 6.89 -26.15
N GLY A 106 -19.41 5.99 -26.95
CA GLY A 106 -18.04 6.03 -27.45
C GLY A 106 -16.96 5.71 -26.39
N LYS A 107 -17.34 5.36 -25.14
CA LYS A 107 -16.39 5.06 -24.09
C LYS A 107 -16.01 3.59 -24.06
N PRO A 108 -14.70 3.27 -23.82
CA PRO A 108 -14.28 1.89 -23.61
C PRO A 108 -14.86 1.36 -22.30
N TRP A 109 -15.18 0.08 -22.29
CA TRP A 109 -15.63 -0.65 -21.11
C TRP A 109 -15.04 -2.06 -21.13
N GLY A 110 -15.14 -2.77 -20.03
CA GLY A 110 -14.51 -4.09 -19.91
C GLY A 110 -15.36 -5.11 -19.18
N VAL A 111 -14.85 -6.35 -19.20
CA VAL A 111 -15.38 -7.50 -18.48
C VAL A 111 -14.25 -8.12 -17.69
N VAL A 112 -14.39 -8.28 -16.38
CA VAL A 112 -13.42 -9.03 -15.58
C VAL A 112 -13.48 -10.50 -16.02
N GLU A 113 -12.36 -11.06 -16.42
CA GLU A 113 -12.25 -12.47 -16.80
C GLU A 113 -11.81 -13.33 -15.61
N ARG A 114 -10.89 -12.81 -14.81
CA ARG A 114 -10.44 -13.50 -13.60
C ARG A 114 -9.80 -12.55 -12.58
N VAL A 115 -9.80 -12.95 -11.32
CA VAL A 115 -9.04 -12.33 -10.26
C VAL A 115 -7.66 -12.98 -10.25
N LEU A 116 -6.61 -12.16 -10.41
CA LEU A 116 -5.21 -12.59 -10.43
C LEU A 116 -4.65 -12.69 -9.02
N LYS A 117 -5.02 -11.71 -8.17
CA LYS A 117 -4.58 -11.65 -6.78
C LYS A 117 -5.65 -11.02 -5.93
N ARG A 118 -5.98 -11.63 -4.81
CA ARG A 118 -6.88 -11.05 -3.81
C ARG A 118 -6.17 -9.93 -3.06
N ALA A 119 -6.89 -8.84 -2.84
CA ALA A 119 -6.36 -7.69 -2.11
C ALA A 119 -6.19 -8.00 -0.61
N ARG A 120 -6.97 -8.92 -0.10
CA ARG A 120 -6.98 -9.28 1.33
C ARG A 120 -7.24 -10.76 1.55
N GLU A 121 -6.70 -11.27 2.63
CA GLU A 121 -6.98 -12.62 3.12
C GLU A 121 -7.85 -12.60 4.37
N ARG A 122 -7.91 -11.44 5.02
CA ARG A 122 -8.61 -11.21 6.29
C ARG A 122 -9.55 -10.03 6.17
N VAL A 123 -10.61 -10.06 6.97
CA VAL A 123 -11.57 -8.96 7.09
C VAL A 123 -11.85 -8.73 8.55
N VAL A 124 -11.83 -7.47 8.96
CA VAL A 124 -12.25 -7.01 10.29
C VAL A 124 -13.70 -6.57 10.21
N GLY A 125 -14.45 -6.84 11.24
CA GLY A 125 -15.84 -6.41 11.32
C GLY A 125 -16.52 -6.79 12.63
N THR A 126 -17.80 -6.59 12.65
CA THR A 126 -18.67 -6.83 13.81
C THR A 126 -19.42 -8.14 13.64
N LEU A 127 -19.39 -8.97 14.69
CA LEU A 127 -20.14 -10.22 14.76
C LEU A 127 -21.63 -9.93 14.97
N ASP A 128 -22.46 -10.50 14.13
CA ASP A 128 -23.91 -10.54 14.31
C ASP A 128 -24.43 -11.98 14.20
N PHE A 129 -25.56 -12.24 14.85
CA PHE A 129 -26.25 -13.53 14.79
C PHE A 129 -27.59 -13.38 14.10
N ARG A 130 -27.78 -14.14 13.03
CA ARG A 130 -29.04 -14.29 12.29
C ARG A 130 -29.72 -15.60 12.69
N LYS A 131 -30.92 -15.85 12.20
CA LYS A 131 -31.63 -17.11 12.48
C LYS A 131 -30.82 -18.35 12.07
N GLY A 132 -30.17 -18.97 13.06
CA GLY A 132 -29.42 -20.23 12.89
C GLY A 132 -28.00 -20.13 12.35
N TYR A 133 -27.42 -18.94 12.19
CA TYR A 133 -26.02 -18.77 11.77
C TYR A 133 -25.43 -17.41 12.21
N ALA A 134 -24.10 -17.36 12.25
CA ALA A 134 -23.35 -16.13 12.52
C ALA A 134 -22.90 -15.46 11.21
N VAL A 135 -22.83 -14.13 11.24
CA VAL A 135 -22.31 -13.32 10.14
C VAL A 135 -21.30 -12.31 10.66
N LEU A 136 -20.30 -12.02 9.84
CA LEU A 136 -19.44 -10.87 9.99
C LEU A 136 -20.00 -9.74 9.14
N LEU A 137 -20.18 -8.58 9.77
CA LEU A 137 -20.49 -7.31 9.12
C LEU A 137 -19.16 -6.57 8.94
N PRO A 138 -18.61 -6.52 7.72
CA PRO A 138 -17.31 -5.87 7.50
C PRO A 138 -17.34 -4.37 7.77
N ASP A 139 -16.23 -3.84 8.29
CA ASP A 139 -16.05 -2.38 8.49
C ASP A 139 -15.80 -1.65 7.17
N GLU A 140 -15.23 -2.35 6.21
CA GLU A 140 -14.88 -1.75 4.93
C GLU A 140 -16.11 -1.65 4.02
N PRO A 141 -16.49 -0.43 3.60
CA PRO A 141 -17.63 -0.25 2.71
C PRO A 141 -17.47 -1.00 1.39
N GLY A 142 -18.55 -1.63 0.94
CA GLY A 142 -18.56 -2.35 -0.34
C GLY A 142 -18.18 -3.82 -0.24
N LEU A 143 -17.74 -4.30 0.94
CA LEU A 143 -17.58 -5.73 1.17
C LEU A 143 -18.94 -6.38 1.50
N PRO A 144 -19.18 -7.62 1.04
CA PRO A 144 -20.38 -8.37 1.40
C PRO A 144 -20.32 -8.86 2.84
N GLU A 145 -21.50 -9.01 3.46
CA GLU A 145 -21.60 -9.76 4.72
C GLU A 145 -21.05 -11.18 4.51
N LEU A 146 -20.27 -11.68 5.46
CA LEU A 146 -19.69 -13.00 5.41
C LEU A 146 -20.39 -13.93 6.40
N ARG A 147 -21.01 -15.01 5.92
CA ARG A 147 -21.43 -16.08 6.81
C ARG A 147 -20.21 -16.71 7.45
N LEU A 148 -20.24 -16.86 8.78
CA LEU A 148 -19.13 -17.43 9.53
C LEU A 148 -19.32 -18.95 9.72
N LEU A 149 -18.19 -19.68 9.72
CA LEU A 149 -18.14 -21.02 10.27
C LEU A 149 -18.39 -20.98 11.77
N PRO A 150 -19.05 -21.99 12.36
CA PRO A 150 -19.38 -21.99 13.79
C PRO A 150 -18.16 -22.15 14.71
N GLU A 151 -17.05 -22.65 14.19
CA GLU A 151 -15.82 -22.92 14.94
C GLU A 151 -15.22 -21.61 15.46
N GLY A 152 -14.81 -21.61 16.73
CA GLY A 152 -14.16 -20.45 17.37
C GLY A 152 -15.11 -19.37 17.88
N LEU A 153 -16.42 -19.46 17.59
CA LEU A 153 -17.39 -18.42 17.97
C LEU A 153 -18.01 -18.62 19.35
N ASN A 154 -17.68 -19.73 20.05
CA ASN A 154 -18.26 -20.06 21.34
C ASN A 154 -17.94 -18.95 22.38
N GLY A 155 -18.97 -18.45 23.04
CA GLY A 155 -18.83 -17.42 24.06
C GLY A 155 -18.80 -15.98 23.54
N LEU A 156 -18.68 -15.77 22.22
CA LEU A 156 -18.74 -14.44 21.61
C LEU A 156 -20.19 -13.95 21.55
N LYS A 157 -20.35 -12.64 21.64
CA LYS A 157 -21.67 -11.99 21.66
C LYS A 157 -21.89 -11.19 20.39
N ARG A 158 -23.15 -10.85 20.13
CA ARG A 158 -23.48 -9.83 19.12
C ARG A 158 -22.77 -8.52 19.47
N GLY A 159 -22.14 -7.89 18.48
CA GLY A 159 -21.34 -6.67 18.65
C GLY A 159 -19.87 -6.91 18.95
N SER A 160 -19.44 -8.17 19.15
CA SER A 160 -18.01 -8.49 19.28
C SER A 160 -17.25 -8.08 17.99
N ARG A 161 -16.10 -7.45 18.17
CA ARG A 161 -15.18 -7.11 17.07
C ARG A 161 -14.26 -8.28 16.82
N ILE A 162 -14.20 -8.74 15.58
CA ILE A 162 -13.43 -9.93 15.22
C ILE A 162 -12.70 -9.76 13.88
N VAL A 163 -11.67 -10.56 13.71
CA VAL A 163 -11.01 -10.82 12.43
C VAL A 163 -11.46 -12.17 11.91
N ALA A 164 -11.81 -12.23 10.63
CA ALA A 164 -12.09 -13.48 9.95
C ALA A 164 -11.22 -13.63 8.70
N LYS A 165 -10.74 -14.85 8.45
CA LYS A 165 -10.15 -15.26 7.18
C LYS A 165 -11.24 -15.41 6.14
N VAL A 166 -10.99 -14.90 4.94
CA VAL A 166 -11.95 -14.97 3.84
C VAL A 166 -11.70 -16.22 3.00
N HIS A 167 -12.73 -17.01 2.83
CA HIS A 167 -12.78 -18.10 1.86
C HIS A 167 -13.60 -17.62 0.66
N TYR A 168 -12.90 -17.31 -0.43
CA TYR A 168 -13.49 -16.80 -1.66
C TYR A 168 -14.22 -17.89 -2.44
N GLY A 169 -15.16 -17.50 -3.26
CA GLY A 169 -15.93 -18.39 -4.12
C GLY A 169 -17.29 -17.79 -4.47
N ARG A 170 -18.15 -18.60 -5.07
CA ARG A 170 -19.50 -18.17 -5.48
C ARG A 170 -20.38 -17.71 -4.30
N ARG A 171 -20.11 -18.23 -3.10
CA ARG A 171 -20.69 -17.82 -1.81
C ARG A 171 -19.54 -17.68 -0.83
N PRO A 172 -18.92 -16.51 -0.72
CA PRO A 172 -17.82 -16.31 0.18
C PRO A 172 -18.29 -16.49 1.64
N TYR A 173 -17.39 -16.99 2.47
CA TYR A 173 -17.63 -17.16 3.90
C TYR A 173 -16.39 -16.83 4.71
N GLY A 174 -16.55 -16.58 6.00
CA GLY A 174 -15.48 -16.26 6.93
C GLY A 174 -15.19 -17.41 7.89
N GLU A 175 -13.93 -17.59 8.23
CA GLU A 175 -13.43 -18.42 9.31
C GLU A 175 -12.90 -17.51 10.41
N PHE A 176 -13.36 -17.68 11.64
CA PHE A 176 -12.90 -16.90 12.78
C PHE A 176 -11.40 -17.04 12.98
N LEU A 177 -10.70 -15.94 13.14
CA LEU A 177 -9.27 -15.91 13.44
C LEU A 177 -8.97 -15.33 14.81
N GLU A 178 -9.57 -14.20 15.15
CA GLU A 178 -9.16 -13.43 16.32
C GLU A 178 -10.33 -12.61 16.87
N TYR A 179 -10.40 -12.52 18.19
CA TYR A 179 -11.30 -11.64 18.93
C TYR A 179 -10.56 -10.37 19.35
N LEU A 180 -11.05 -9.21 18.96
CA LEU A 180 -10.41 -7.92 19.22
C LEU A 180 -10.98 -7.19 20.43
N GLY A 181 -12.21 -7.53 20.85
CA GLY A 181 -12.88 -6.89 21.97
C GLY A 181 -14.39 -6.75 21.76
N GLU A 182 -15.06 -6.12 22.71
CA GLU A 182 -16.50 -5.84 22.64
C GLU A 182 -16.78 -4.35 22.42
N GLY A 183 -17.75 -4.06 21.56
CA GLY A 183 -18.27 -2.71 21.33
C GLY A 183 -17.27 -1.75 20.69
N ASP A 184 -17.54 -0.46 20.89
CA ASP A 184 -16.80 0.65 20.27
C ASP A 184 -15.77 1.24 21.26
N ALA A 185 -15.18 0.42 22.14
CA ALA A 185 -14.13 0.87 23.04
C ALA A 185 -12.90 1.33 22.24
N PRO A 186 -12.24 2.45 22.61
CA PRO A 186 -11.09 2.99 21.87
C PRO A 186 -9.97 1.97 21.67
N GLU A 187 -9.73 1.12 22.67
CA GLU A 187 -8.72 0.06 22.60
C GLU A 187 -9.11 -1.01 21.57
N THR A 188 -10.38 -1.41 21.53
CA THR A 188 -10.91 -2.37 20.55
C THR A 188 -10.83 -1.82 19.13
N GLU A 189 -11.16 -0.55 18.93
CA GLU A 189 -11.05 0.10 17.62
C GLU A 189 -9.59 0.25 17.18
N THR A 190 -8.66 0.48 18.11
CA THR A 190 -7.24 0.50 17.85
C THR A 190 -6.75 -0.87 17.36
N GLU A 191 -7.12 -1.96 18.02
CA GLU A 191 -6.80 -3.33 17.57
C GLU A 191 -7.46 -3.64 16.22
N ALA A 192 -8.68 -3.17 15.98
CA ALA A 192 -9.35 -3.32 14.69
C ALA A 192 -8.60 -2.63 13.55
N VAL A 193 -8.06 -1.44 13.78
CA VAL A 193 -7.21 -0.72 12.81
C VAL A 193 -5.91 -1.48 12.55
N ILE A 194 -5.23 -1.95 13.61
CA ILE A 194 -4.01 -2.75 13.51
C ILE A 194 -4.25 -3.99 12.64
N ALA A 195 -5.30 -4.74 12.95
CA ALA A 195 -5.66 -5.96 12.22
C ALA A 195 -6.07 -5.66 10.76
N LYS A 196 -6.86 -4.61 10.54
CA LYS A 196 -7.33 -4.21 9.20
C LYS A 196 -6.20 -3.86 8.25
N TYR A 197 -5.21 -3.11 8.72
CA TYR A 197 -4.07 -2.70 7.91
C TYR A 197 -2.89 -3.66 7.97
N GLY A 198 -3.01 -4.74 8.76
CA GLY A 198 -1.93 -5.72 8.94
C GLY A 198 -0.68 -5.10 9.54
N LEU A 199 -0.86 -4.12 10.45
CA LEU A 199 0.27 -3.44 11.09
C LEU A 199 1.02 -4.39 11.99
N ARG A 200 2.34 -4.28 12.01
CA ARG A 200 3.22 -5.10 12.82
C ARG A 200 3.26 -4.56 14.25
N ALA A 201 2.42 -5.11 15.13
CA ALA A 201 2.27 -4.63 16.50
C ALA A 201 3.49 -4.95 17.38
N GLU A 202 4.14 -6.09 17.14
CA GLU A 202 5.26 -6.57 17.93
C GLU A 202 6.52 -6.75 17.08
N PHE A 203 7.67 -6.69 17.72
CA PHE A 203 8.95 -6.99 17.09
C PHE A 203 9.32 -8.46 17.25
N PRO A 204 9.91 -9.09 16.20
CA PRO A 204 10.50 -10.40 16.32
C PRO A 204 11.59 -10.45 17.41
N GLN A 205 11.73 -11.61 18.06
CA GLN A 205 12.71 -11.81 19.14
C GLN A 205 14.17 -11.56 18.68
N GLU A 206 14.48 -11.86 17.44
CA GLU A 206 15.79 -11.60 16.84
C GLU A 206 16.09 -10.11 16.79
N VAL A 207 15.12 -9.28 16.37
CA VAL A 207 15.21 -7.82 16.30
C VAL A 207 15.39 -7.22 17.70
N LEU A 208 14.65 -7.73 18.70
CA LEU A 208 14.78 -7.27 20.09
C LEU A 208 16.16 -7.60 20.67
N ARG A 209 16.68 -8.81 20.42
CA ARG A 209 18.03 -9.21 20.86
C ARG A 209 19.11 -8.36 20.22
N GLU A 210 18.99 -8.05 18.93
CA GLU A 210 19.93 -7.16 18.24
C GLU A 210 19.87 -5.74 18.83
N ALA A 211 18.68 -5.22 19.10
CA ALA A 211 18.50 -3.92 19.73
C ALA A 211 19.13 -3.87 21.14
N GLU A 212 18.91 -4.90 21.96
CA GLU A 212 19.46 -5.00 23.31
C GLU A 212 21.00 -5.06 23.33
N ALA A 213 21.60 -5.62 22.29
CA ALA A 213 23.06 -5.69 22.17
C ALA A 213 23.73 -4.33 21.88
N ILE A 214 22.95 -3.31 21.49
CA ILE A 214 23.47 -1.96 21.23
C ILE A 214 23.90 -1.30 22.56
N PRO A 215 25.16 -0.85 22.67
CA PRO A 215 25.66 -0.13 23.85
C PRO A 215 24.86 1.17 24.06
N LEU A 216 24.59 1.52 25.32
CA LEU A 216 23.99 2.81 25.67
C LEU A 216 25.01 3.95 25.62
N GLU A 217 26.25 3.62 25.93
CA GLU A 217 27.37 4.58 25.94
C GLU A 217 28.02 4.65 24.55
N ILE A 218 28.33 5.86 24.13
CA ILE A 218 29.05 6.10 22.89
C ILE A 218 30.53 5.76 23.11
N PRO A 219 31.12 4.87 22.30
CA PRO A 219 32.55 4.56 22.44
C PRO A 219 33.42 5.80 22.24
N GLU A 220 34.47 5.91 23.04
CA GLU A 220 35.43 7.04 22.98
C GLU A 220 36.06 7.21 21.58
N THR A 221 36.22 6.11 20.85
CA THR A 221 36.68 6.11 19.45
C THR A 221 35.72 6.84 18.51
N GLU A 222 34.44 6.72 18.75
CA GLU A 222 33.41 7.44 17.97
C GLU A 222 33.41 8.93 18.34
N LEU A 223 33.47 9.26 19.61
CA LEU A 223 33.55 10.65 20.08
C LEU A 223 34.72 11.40 19.46
N ARG A 224 35.91 10.77 19.39
CA ARG A 224 37.11 11.37 18.80
C ARG A 224 37.07 11.53 17.29
N ARG A 225 36.34 10.68 16.61
CA ARG A 225 36.21 10.70 15.16
C ARG A 225 35.23 11.76 14.65
N ARG A 226 34.24 12.10 15.46
CA ARG A 226 33.13 12.96 15.08
C ARG A 226 33.40 14.43 15.44
N GLN A 227 32.70 15.33 14.73
CA GLN A 227 32.73 16.74 15.09
C GLN A 227 31.92 16.96 16.37
N ASP A 228 32.57 17.61 17.35
CA ASP A 228 31.92 17.93 18.62
C ASP A 228 31.09 19.20 18.54
N PHE A 229 29.78 19.08 18.70
CA PHE A 229 28.82 20.17 18.77
C PHE A 229 28.24 20.39 20.17
N ARG A 230 28.68 19.64 21.18
CA ARG A 230 28.14 19.70 22.54
C ARG A 230 28.31 21.08 23.20
N GLY A 231 29.26 21.89 22.73
CA GLY A 231 29.43 23.28 23.18
C GLY A 231 28.44 24.28 22.60
N LEU A 232 27.63 23.87 21.63
CA LEU A 232 26.63 24.73 20.98
C LEU A 232 25.28 24.66 21.71
N ARG A 233 24.48 25.71 21.54
CA ARG A 233 23.09 25.72 22.00
C ARG A 233 22.20 24.99 20.97
N VAL A 234 22.14 23.70 21.13
CA VAL A 234 21.28 22.82 20.29
C VAL A 234 19.97 22.60 21.03
N PHE A 235 18.87 22.57 20.30
CA PHE A 235 17.52 22.33 20.84
C PHE A 235 16.60 21.64 19.81
N THR A 236 15.60 20.93 20.30
CA THR A 236 14.52 20.31 19.52
C THR A 236 13.25 21.15 19.60
N ILE A 237 12.32 20.99 18.64
CA ILE A 237 11.01 21.66 18.63
C ILE A 237 9.95 20.60 18.35
N ASP A 238 9.41 20.01 19.39
CA ASP A 238 8.52 18.86 19.35
C ASP A 238 7.25 19.10 20.16
N GLY A 239 6.27 18.21 20.02
CA GLY A 239 5.10 18.19 20.88
C GLY A 239 5.46 17.88 22.35
N VAL A 240 4.60 18.31 23.27
CA VAL A 240 4.84 18.16 24.72
C VAL A 240 5.02 16.70 25.15
N ASP A 241 4.34 15.78 24.46
CA ASP A 241 4.35 14.34 24.78
C ASP A 241 5.36 13.54 23.96
N ALA A 242 6.14 14.20 23.08
CA ALA A 242 7.15 13.54 22.27
C ALA A 242 8.28 12.95 23.15
N LYS A 243 8.77 11.77 22.74
CA LYS A 243 9.89 11.06 23.39
C LYS A 243 10.98 10.63 22.42
N ASP A 244 10.64 10.64 21.14
CA ASP A 244 11.45 10.23 19.98
C ASP A 244 11.90 11.49 19.21
N PHE A 245 12.88 12.19 19.76
CA PHE A 245 13.42 13.40 19.16
C PHE A 245 14.40 13.04 18.04
N ASP A 246 13.95 13.11 16.80
CA ASP A 246 14.73 12.69 15.64
C ASP A 246 15.64 13.79 15.09
N ASP A 247 15.27 15.06 15.30
CA ASP A 247 16.03 16.21 14.81
C ASP A 247 16.19 17.31 15.85
N ALA A 248 17.27 18.06 15.71
CA ALA A 248 17.59 19.22 16.51
C ALA A 248 18.24 20.29 15.64
N ILE A 249 18.16 21.52 16.09
CA ILE A 249 18.73 22.66 15.39
C ILE A 249 19.62 23.51 16.29
N HIS A 250 20.58 24.23 15.69
CA HIS A 250 21.21 25.37 16.31
C HIS A 250 21.39 26.51 15.34
N VAL A 251 21.50 27.73 15.86
CA VAL A 251 21.76 28.93 15.06
C VAL A 251 22.91 29.72 15.73
N GLU A 252 23.91 30.04 14.91
CA GLU A 252 25.02 30.93 15.30
C GLU A 252 24.99 32.18 14.42
N ARG A 253 25.25 33.34 15.04
CA ARG A 253 25.47 34.57 14.29
C ARG A 253 26.93 34.66 13.86
N LEU A 254 27.16 34.81 12.58
CA LEU A 254 28.49 35.04 12.00
C LEU A 254 28.79 36.54 11.89
N SER A 255 30.01 36.90 11.54
CA SER A 255 30.36 38.28 11.23
C SER A 255 29.54 38.86 10.07
N LYS A 256 29.12 38.02 9.13
CA LYS A 256 28.21 38.35 8.02
C LYS A 256 27.21 37.21 7.84
N GLY A 257 25.99 37.40 8.39
CA GLY A 257 24.92 36.42 8.28
C GLY A 257 24.86 35.40 9.42
N TYR A 258 24.47 34.18 9.11
CA TYR A 258 24.16 33.15 10.10
C TYR A 258 24.71 31.80 9.68
N ARG A 259 24.98 30.95 10.64
CA ARG A 259 25.11 29.50 10.44
C ARG A 259 23.94 28.80 11.13
N VAL A 260 23.25 27.97 10.36
CA VAL A 260 22.18 27.09 10.85
C VAL A 260 22.69 25.65 10.77
N GLY A 261 22.63 24.93 11.86
CA GLY A 261 22.87 23.50 11.90
C GLY A 261 21.56 22.75 12.07
N VAL A 262 21.37 21.71 11.27
CA VAL A 262 20.31 20.71 11.43
C VAL A 262 21.00 19.40 11.75
N HIS A 263 20.65 18.83 12.87
CA HIS A 263 21.23 17.61 13.41
C HIS A 263 20.17 16.52 13.42
N ILE A 264 20.40 15.46 12.66
CA ILE A 264 19.51 14.29 12.61
C ILE A 264 20.16 13.15 13.36
N ALA A 265 19.41 12.44 14.19
CA ALA A 265 19.90 11.26 14.89
C ALA A 265 20.56 10.28 13.90
N ASP A 266 21.81 9.88 14.17
CA ASP A 266 22.57 8.97 13.31
C ASP A 266 22.13 7.52 13.52
N VAL A 267 20.91 7.20 13.08
CA VAL A 267 20.31 5.85 13.15
C VAL A 267 21.19 4.84 12.43
N SER A 268 21.82 5.23 11.32
CA SER A 268 22.67 4.34 10.49
C SER A 268 23.95 3.87 11.19
N HIS A 269 24.36 4.58 12.25
CA HIS A 269 25.43 4.12 13.13
C HIS A 269 25.04 2.82 13.84
N TYR A 270 23.79 2.72 14.28
CA TYR A 270 23.28 1.62 15.08
C TYR A 270 22.63 0.52 14.23
N VAL A 271 21.85 0.89 13.23
CA VAL A 271 21.14 -0.02 12.32
C VAL A 271 22.01 -0.29 11.08
N LYS A 272 22.56 -1.49 10.99
CA LYS A 272 23.43 -1.85 9.87
C LYS A 272 22.64 -2.46 8.73
N GLU A 273 23.02 -2.14 7.50
CA GLU A 273 22.42 -2.69 6.30
C GLU A 273 22.39 -4.22 6.33
N GLY A 274 21.21 -4.82 6.06
CA GLY A 274 20.98 -6.25 6.06
C GLY A 274 20.84 -6.89 7.44
N SER A 275 20.93 -6.14 8.54
CA SER A 275 20.68 -6.63 9.90
C SER A 275 19.21 -6.94 10.13
N ALA A 276 18.88 -7.66 11.22
CA ALA A 276 17.48 -7.93 11.56
C ALA A 276 16.70 -6.63 11.86
N LEU A 277 17.35 -5.65 12.49
CA LEU A 277 16.79 -4.30 12.70
C LEU A 277 16.47 -3.60 11.38
N ASP A 278 17.40 -3.62 10.42
CA ASP A 278 17.22 -3.00 9.11
C ASP A 278 16.07 -3.64 8.33
N GLN A 279 16.04 -4.96 8.27
CA GLN A 279 14.99 -5.71 7.58
C GLN A 279 13.60 -5.45 8.18
N GLU A 280 13.48 -5.44 9.50
CA GLU A 280 12.21 -5.16 10.18
C GLU A 280 11.79 -3.70 10.00
N ALA A 281 12.71 -2.75 10.10
CA ALA A 281 12.45 -1.33 9.84
C ALA A 281 11.98 -1.10 8.40
N PHE A 282 12.59 -1.77 7.43
CA PHE A 282 12.17 -1.74 6.02
C PHE A 282 10.74 -2.26 5.82
N LEU A 283 10.39 -3.37 6.48
CA LEU A 283 9.05 -3.95 6.43
C LEU A 283 7.99 -3.07 7.08
N ARG A 284 8.34 -2.35 8.15
CA ARG A 284 7.44 -1.39 8.81
C ARG A 284 7.30 -0.10 8.01
N GLY A 285 8.37 0.39 7.42
CA GLY A 285 8.44 1.59 6.59
C GLY A 285 8.31 2.90 7.33
N THR A 286 7.58 2.94 8.45
CA THR A 286 7.39 4.12 9.30
C THR A 286 6.91 3.73 10.69
N SER A 287 6.99 4.63 11.65
CA SER A 287 6.23 4.54 12.90
C SER A 287 4.76 4.88 12.64
N VAL A 288 3.85 4.23 13.35
CA VAL A 288 2.40 4.48 13.25
C VAL A 288 1.88 4.96 14.60
N TYR A 289 1.29 6.16 14.60
CA TYR A 289 0.74 6.78 15.80
C TYR A 289 -0.77 6.57 15.83
N LEU A 290 -1.24 5.78 16.79
CA LEU A 290 -2.65 5.49 17.02
C LEU A 290 -3.09 6.14 18.33
N PRO A 291 -4.38 6.38 18.54
CA PRO A 291 -4.88 6.87 19.82
C PRO A 291 -4.45 5.97 20.98
N GLY A 292 -3.65 6.51 21.90
CA GLY A 292 -3.15 5.79 23.09
C GLY A 292 -2.06 4.73 22.83
N ARG A 293 -1.62 4.52 21.57
CA ARG A 293 -0.61 3.52 21.24
C ARG A 293 0.27 3.94 20.05
N VAL A 294 1.56 3.72 20.17
CA VAL A 294 2.52 3.91 19.06
C VAL A 294 3.07 2.55 18.65
N LEU A 295 3.11 2.31 17.35
CA LEU A 295 3.81 1.17 16.76
C LEU A 295 5.09 1.71 16.10
N PRO A 296 6.22 1.68 16.81
CA PRO A 296 7.44 2.34 16.32
C PRO A 296 8.09 1.54 15.19
N MET A 297 8.78 2.23 14.27
CA MET A 297 9.54 1.61 13.20
C MET A 297 10.75 0.84 13.74
N LEU A 298 11.36 1.33 14.82
CA LEU A 298 12.49 0.72 15.51
C LEU A 298 12.14 0.42 16.97
N PRO A 299 12.72 -0.62 17.60
CA PRO A 299 12.52 -0.88 19.03
C PRO A 299 12.82 0.33 19.91
N GLU A 300 12.14 0.42 21.06
CA GLU A 300 12.28 1.53 22.00
C GLU A 300 13.73 1.80 22.44
N ARG A 301 14.56 0.76 22.51
CA ARG A 301 16.01 0.89 22.76
C ARG A 301 16.70 1.90 21.84
N LEU A 302 16.21 1.99 20.59
CA LEU A 302 16.70 2.95 19.60
C LEU A 302 15.82 4.20 19.57
N SER A 303 14.51 4.05 19.30
CA SER A 303 13.62 5.17 18.98
C SER A 303 13.48 6.20 20.09
N ILE A 304 13.37 5.78 21.34
CA ILE A 304 13.34 6.66 22.52
C ILE A 304 14.59 6.53 23.37
N GLY A 305 15.52 5.66 22.97
CA GLY A 305 16.81 5.41 23.63
C GLY A 305 17.97 6.15 22.97
N VAL A 306 18.89 5.37 22.37
CA VAL A 306 20.18 5.87 21.86
C VAL A 306 20.07 6.82 20.67
N CYS A 307 18.96 6.80 19.92
CA CYS A 307 18.73 7.70 18.79
C CYS A 307 17.94 8.96 19.19
N SER A 308 17.18 8.95 20.27
CA SER A 308 16.42 10.14 20.69
C SER A 308 17.33 11.24 21.22
N LEU A 309 17.26 12.44 20.63
CA LEU A 309 18.10 13.60 20.96
C LEU A 309 17.64 14.27 22.26
N ARG A 310 17.69 13.49 23.37
CA ARG A 310 17.25 13.94 24.70
C ARG A 310 18.20 14.97 25.31
N PRO A 311 17.69 15.94 26.08
CA PRO A 311 18.52 16.95 26.69
C PRO A 311 19.52 16.35 27.70
N HIS A 312 20.72 16.89 27.70
CA HIS A 312 21.83 16.52 28.60
C HIS A 312 22.38 15.10 28.41
N GLU A 313 22.16 14.50 27.26
CA GLU A 313 22.72 13.20 26.91
C GLU A 313 23.45 13.30 25.57
N ASP A 314 24.69 12.77 25.51
CA ASP A 314 25.45 12.74 24.26
C ASP A 314 24.74 11.88 23.22
N ARG A 315 24.60 12.40 22.00
CA ARG A 315 23.96 11.70 20.89
C ARG A 315 24.75 11.84 19.60
N LEU A 316 24.83 10.74 18.86
CA LEU A 316 25.44 10.74 17.55
C LEU A 316 24.44 11.29 16.49
N VAL A 317 24.95 12.19 15.66
CA VAL A 317 24.14 12.89 14.65
C VAL A 317 24.82 12.93 13.29
N LEU A 318 24.01 12.96 12.23
CA LEU A 318 24.39 13.47 10.93
C LEU A 318 23.89 14.90 10.82
N SER A 319 24.80 15.81 10.55
CA SER A 319 24.54 17.25 10.61
C SER A 319 24.69 17.90 9.25
N VAL A 320 23.76 18.79 8.92
CA VAL A 320 23.86 19.72 7.81
C VAL A 320 24.10 21.11 8.35
N LEU A 321 25.22 21.72 7.99
CA LEU A 321 25.60 23.07 8.40
C LEU A 321 25.45 24.00 7.20
N VAL A 322 24.53 24.96 7.30
CA VAL A 322 24.20 25.92 6.24
C VAL A 322 24.66 27.31 6.66
N GLU A 323 25.56 27.90 5.89
CA GLU A 323 25.95 29.31 6.08
C GLU A 323 25.08 30.19 5.15
N LEU A 324 24.44 31.19 5.77
CA LEU A 324 23.57 32.14 5.13
C LEU A 324 24.21 33.55 5.18
N ASP A 325 24.02 34.36 4.17
CA ASP A 325 24.36 35.78 4.22
C ASP A 325 23.31 36.61 4.99
N GLU A 326 23.48 37.94 5.01
CA GLU A 326 22.54 38.84 5.69
C GLU A 326 21.16 38.87 5.05
N ASP A 327 21.06 38.53 3.76
CA ASP A 327 19.80 38.37 3.01
C ASP A 327 19.21 36.95 3.12
N LEU A 328 19.76 36.09 3.99
CA LEU A 328 19.37 34.69 4.21
C LEU A 328 19.55 33.80 2.97
N ARG A 329 20.44 34.18 2.05
CA ARG A 329 20.78 33.34 0.89
C ARG A 329 21.88 32.37 1.28
N VAL A 330 21.74 31.12 0.83
CA VAL A 330 22.70 30.05 1.08
C VAL A 330 24.04 30.38 0.41
N ARG A 331 25.11 30.42 1.20
CA ARG A 331 26.50 30.61 0.77
C ARG A 331 27.30 29.33 0.77
N ARG A 332 27.08 28.48 1.76
CA ARG A 332 27.83 27.24 1.91
C ARG A 332 26.99 26.19 2.60
N VAL A 333 27.12 24.94 2.18
CA VAL A 333 26.54 23.76 2.84
C VAL A 333 27.65 22.77 3.12
N ARG A 334 27.63 22.18 4.30
CA ARG A 334 28.57 21.13 4.73
C ARG A 334 27.84 20.07 5.50
N PHE A 335 28.19 18.81 5.26
CA PHE A 335 27.71 17.67 6.03
C PHE A 335 28.81 17.23 7.03
N ALA A 336 28.40 16.77 8.17
CA ALA A 336 29.32 16.26 9.19
C ALA A 336 28.66 15.15 10.01
N GLU A 337 29.41 14.11 10.29
CA GLU A 337 29.09 13.20 11.39
C GLU A 337 29.49 13.91 12.70
N GLY A 338 28.55 14.02 13.62
CA GLY A 338 28.75 14.82 14.83
C GLY A 338 28.30 14.12 16.10
N VAL A 339 28.57 14.79 17.21
CA VAL A 339 28.01 14.53 18.53
C VAL A 339 27.45 15.83 19.11
N ILE A 340 26.24 15.76 19.65
CA ILE A 340 25.51 16.87 20.29
C ILE A 340 25.27 16.52 21.74
#